data_058129bdc18c1ac71e15fa53282ed8e3
#
_entry.id   058129bdc18c1ac71e15fa53282ed8e3
#
_cell.length_a   1.000
_cell.length_b   1.000
_cell.length_c   1.000
_cell.angle_alpha   90.00
_cell.angle_beta   90.00
_cell.angle_gamma   90.00
#
_symmetry.space_group_name_H-M   'P 1'
#
loop_
_entity.id
_entity.type
_entity.pdbx_description
1 polymer ?
#
loop_
_entity_poly.entity_id
_entity_poly.type
_entity_poly.pdbx_seq_one_letter_code
_entity_poly.pdbx_strand_id
1 'polypeptide(L)'
;KTLVTGGTGLVGTALSSDIKISSKDADLRDWLEVENVFDQYNPTHVIHTAGTVGGLGANMNYKGKFFFDNIMINTNVIEACRIYNVEKLVCFLSTCVFPDNVEYPLTEKKIHLGEPHNSNYPYAYAKRMAGVQIQAYREQYGLNYVSVIPTNIYGPNDNFSIDNGHVIPSLIHKCYLAKQNNTEFEVWGSGKPLREFIYSKDIAKITNWILKNYTDPEPIILS
;
A
#
# COMPACT_ATOMS: atom_id res chain seq x y z
N LYS A 1 -14.14 16.53 2.98
CA LYS A 1 -13.52 15.73 4.07
C LYS A 1 -12.67 14.62 3.48
N THR A 2 -11.44 14.48 3.95
CA THR A 2 -10.52 13.43 3.51
C THR A 2 -10.45 12.31 4.54
N LEU A 3 -10.79 11.09 4.15
CA LEU A 3 -10.64 9.86 4.93
C LEU A 3 -9.36 9.14 4.52
N VAL A 4 -8.54 8.76 5.52
CA VAL A 4 -7.38 7.88 5.33
C VAL A 4 -7.68 6.53 6.00
N THR A 5 -7.70 5.46 5.23
CA THR A 5 -7.72 4.09 5.76
C THR A 5 -6.29 3.62 6.00
N GLY A 6 -6.07 2.81 7.03
CA GLY A 6 -4.71 2.44 7.47
C GLY A 6 -3.98 3.60 8.15
N GLY A 7 -4.71 4.48 8.83
CA GLY A 7 -4.24 5.73 9.42
C GLY A 7 -3.15 5.62 10.47
N THR A 8 -2.95 4.44 11.07
CA THR A 8 -1.88 4.16 12.05
C THR A 8 -0.63 3.52 11.45
N GLY A 9 -0.67 3.18 10.16
CA GLY A 9 0.47 2.60 9.44
C GLY A 9 1.53 3.63 9.05
N LEU A 10 2.62 3.15 8.45
CA LEU A 10 3.78 3.96 8.01
C LEU A 10 3.37 5.16 7.16
N VAL A 11 2.56 4.96 6.13
CA VAL A 11 2.10 6.03 5.24
C VAL A 11 0.98 6.83 5.89
N GLY A 12 -0.02 6.14 6.49
CA GLY A 12 -1.19 6.78 7.08
C GLY A 12 -0.85 7.78 8.18
N THR A 13 0.16 7.50 9.00
CA THR A 13 0.61 8.44 10.04
C THR A 13 1.25 9.70 9.46
N ALA A 14 1.94 9.59 8.32
CA ALA A 14 2.59 10.71 7.66
C ALA A 14 1.63 11.62 6.87
N LEU A 15 0.48 11.09 6.43
CA LEU A 15 -0.54 11.85 5.71
C LEU A 15 -1.24 12.86 6.63
N SER A 16 -1.59 14.02 6.10
CA SER A 16 -2.49 14.97 6.75
C SER A 16 -3.91 14.77 6.23
N SER A 17 -4.88 14.58 7.12
CA SER A 17 -6.28 14.35 6.76
C SER A 17 -7.22 14.70 7.92
N ASP A 18 -8.50 14.89 7.60
CA ASP A 18 -9.54 15.17 8.60
C ASP A 18 -9.87 13.93 9.45
N ILE A 19 -9.80 12.74 8.81
CA ILE A 19 -10.23 11.48 9.41
C ILE A 19 -9.20 10.41 9.10
N LYS A 20 -8.76 9.68 10.12
CA LYS A 20 -7.90 8.51 9.99
C LYS A 20 -8.52 7.33 10.71
N ILE A 21 -8.65 6.21 10.02
CA ILE A 21 -9.13 4.96 10.60
C ILE A 21 -8.09 3.85 10.49
N SER A 22 -8.14 2.95 11.44
CA SER A 22 -7.27 1.76 11.55
C SER A 22 -8.12 0.50 11.77
N SER A 23 -7.47 -0.65 11.87
CA SER A 23 -8.15 -1.91 12.21
C SER A 23 -8.75 -1.95 13.63
N LYS A 24 -8.53 -0.92 14.44
CA LYS A 24 -9.19 -0.77 15.75
C LYS A 24 -10.53 -0.06 15.63
N ASP A 25 -10.73 0.67 14.54
CA ASP A 25 -11.92 1.47 14.30
C ASP A 25 -12.93 0.71 13.43
N ALA A 26 -12.44 -0.08 12.45
CA ALA A 26 -13.27 -0.92 11.59
C ALA A 26 -12.46 -2.04 10.93
N ASP A 27 -13.06 -3.22 10.78
CA ASP A 27 -12.55 -4.30 9.93
C ASP A 27 -13.01 -4.09 8.48
N LEU A 28 -12.13 -3.56 7.66
CA LEU A 28 -12.43 -3.26 6.25
C LEU A 28 -12.70 -4.50 5.37
N ARG A 29 -12.56 -5.72 5.92
CA ARG A 29 -12.98 -6.97 5.27
C ARG A 29 -14.48 -7.19 5.41
N ASP A 30 -15.09 -6.61 6.43
CA ASP A 30 -16.52 -6.65 6.67
C ASP A 30 -17.20 -5.45 6.00
N TRP A 31 -18.15 -5.78 5.09
CA TRP A 31 -18.87 -4.75 4.35
C TRP A 31 -19.70 -3.82 5.25
N LEU A 32 -20.36 -4.37 6.27
CA LEU A 32 -21.18 -3.55 7.19
C LEU A 32 -20.34 -2.55 7.99
N GLU A 33 -19.12 -2.95 8.40
CA GLU A 33 -18.22 -2.04 9.09
C GLU A 33 -17.71 -0.94 8.16
N VAL A 34 -17.46 -1.25 6.89
CA VAL A 34 -17.10 -0.25 5.88
C VAL A 34 -18.26 0.72 5.64
N GLU A 35 -19.50 0.22 5.45
CA GLU A 35 -20.69 1.07 5.32
C GLU A 35 -20.84 2.01 6.51
N ASN A 36 -20.72 1.51 7.74
CA ASN A 36 -20.81 2.32 8.95
C ASN A 36 -19.78 3.47 8.98
N VAL A 37 -18.54 3.21 8.51
CA VAL A 37 -17.50 4.24 8.39
C VAL A 37 -17.91 5.32 7.38
N PHE A 38 -18.40 4.92 6.22
CA PHE A 38 -18.80 5.87 5.18
C PHE A 38 -20.06 6.64 5.55
N ASP A 39 -21.02 6.01 6.20
CA ASP A 39 -22.24 6.68 6.76
C ASP A 39 -21.85 7.72 7.81
N GLN A 40 -20.96 7.34 8.74
CA GLN A 40 -20.55 8.23 9.84
C GLN A 40 -19.78 9.45 9.34
N TYR A 41 -18.86 9.26 8.40
CA TYR A 41 -17.92 10.31 8.03
C TYR A 41 -18.30 11.05 6.75
N ASN A 42 -19.05 10.43 5.86
CA ASN A 42 -19.43 10.94 4.55
C ASN A 42 -18.24 11.63 3.82
N PRO A 43 -17.16 10.88 3.51
CA PRO A 43 -15.95 11.45 2.96
C PRO A 43 -16.16 11.86 1.50
N THR A 44 -15.61 13.01 1.11
CA THR A 44 -15.54 13.43 -0.31
C THR A 44 -14.28 12.94 -0.99
N HIS A 45 -13.23 12.69 -0.22
CA HIS A 45 -11.93 12.21 -0.71
C HIS A 45 -11.46 11.04 0.15
N VAL A 46 -10.86 10.03 -0.48
CA VAL A 46 -10.32 8.86 0.23
C VAL A 46 -8.89 8.60 -0.19
N ILE A 47 -8.01 8.38 0.79
CA ILE A 47 -6.66 7.85 0.57
C ILE A 47 -6.64 6.45 1.20
N HIS A 48 -6.58 5.43 0.35
CA HIS A 48 -6.64 4.03 0.76
C HIS A 48 -5.23 3.45 0.88
N THR A 49 -4.71 3.41 2.12
CA THR A 49 -3.41 2.81 2.43
C THR A 49 -3.52 1.52 3.24
N ALA A 50 -4.74 1.15 3.67
CA ALA A 50 -4.95 -0.06 4.45
C ALA A 50 -4.61 -1.32 3.66
N GLY A 51 -4.10 -2.32 4.35
CA GLY A 51 -3.82 -3.63 3.81
C GLY A 51 -3.10 -4.50 4.84
N THR A 52 -3.22 -5.81 4.68
CA THR A 52 -2.42 -6.78 5.41
C THR A 52 -1.06 -6.89 4.73
N VAL A 53 -0.03 -6.32 5.36
CA VAL A 53 1.34 -6.26 4.83
C VAL A 53 2.31 -6.95 5.78
N GLY A 54 3.46 -7.36 5.25
CA GLY A 54 4.52 -7.99 6.04
C GLY A 54 5.75 -8.29 5.20
N GLY A 55 6.86 -8.60 5.86
CA GLY A 55 8.10 -9.00 5.21
C GLY A 55 7.95 -10.29 4.40
N LEU A 56 9.05 -10.71 3.76
CA LEU A 56 9.08 -11.88 2.87
C LEU A 56 8.61 -13.16 3.57
N GLY A 57 9.05 -13.41 4.81
CA GLY A 57 8.67 -14.59 5.59
C GLY A 57 7.16 -14.67 5.83
N ALA A 58 6.53 -13.56 6.21
CA ALA A 58 5.08 -13.52 6.42
C ALA A 58 4.31 -13.78 5.11
N ASN A 59 4.73 -13.19 4.00
CA ASN A 59 4.12 -13.43 2.68
C ASN A 59 4.22 -14.90 2.25
N MET A 60 5.34 -15.57 2.50
CA MET A 60 5.52 -16.99 2.18
C MET A 60 4.67 -17.93 3.05
N ASN A 61 4.51 -17.61 4.34
CA ASN A 61 3.83 -18.47 5.30
C ASN A 61 2.31 -18.29 5.33
N TYR A 62 1.79 -17.10 4.99
CA TYR A 62 0.37 -16.75 5.11
C TYR A 62 -0.26 -16.36 3.77
N LYS A 63 0.10 -17.04 2.69
CA LYS A 63 -0.32 -16.75 1.31
C LYS A 63 -1.83 -16.55 1.14
N GLY A 64 -2.63 -17.50 1.62
CA GLY A 64 -4.10 -17.43 1.53
C GLY A 64 -4.68 -16.25 2.30
N LYS A 65 -4.17 -16.01 3.52
CA LYS A 65 -4.60 -14.88 4.35
C LYS A 65 -4.26 -13.54 3.69
N PHE A 66 -3.05 -13.38 3.17
CA PHE A 66 -2.63 -12.14 2.49
C PHE A 66 -3.47 -11.86 1.24
N PHE A 67 -3.84 -12.91 0.49
CA PHE A 67 -4.75 -12.77 -0.65
C PHE A 67 -6.13 -12.32 -0.19
N PHE A 68 -6.78 -13.11 0.68
CA PHE A 68 -8.14 -12.88 1.13
C PHE A 68 -8.31 -11.51 1.78
N ASP A 69 -7.47 -11.20 2.78
CA ASP A 69 -7.58 -9.93 3.50
C ASP A 69 -7.46 -8.74 2.55
N ASN A 70 -6.46 -8.73 1.65
CA ASN A 70 -6.25 -7.59 0.77
C ASN A 70 -7.31 -7.49 -0.34
N ILE A 71 -7.82 -8.60 -0.87
CA ILE A 71 -8.92 -8.58 -1.84
C ILE A 71 -10.15 -7.97 -1.19
N MET A 72 -10.54 -8.43 0.01
CA MET A 72 -11.73 -7.93 0.70
C MET A 72 -11.59 -6.45 1.07
N ILE A 73 -10.47 -6.07 1.71
CA ILE A 73 -10.18 -4.68 2.09
C ILE A 73 -10.28 -3.75 0.88
N ASN A 74 -9.56 -4.06 -0.19
CA ASN A 74 -9.51 -3.20 -1.36
C ASN A 74 -10.88 -3.11 -2.04
N THR A 75 -11.53 -4.26 -2.29
CA THR A 75 -12.82 -4.32 -2.99
C THR A 75 -13.91 -3.56 -2.24
N ASN A 76 -14.01 -3.76 -0.92
CA ASN A 76 -15.03 -3.10 -0.10
C ASN A 76 -14.81 -1.58 -0.07
N VAL A 77 -13.57 -1.10 0.14
CA VAL A 77 -13.31 0.34 0.21
C VAL A 77 -13.54 1.02 -1.13
N ILE A 78 -13.10 0.41 -2.25
CA ILE A 78 -13.30 0.99 -3.59
C ILE A 78 -14.80 1.01 -3.94
N GLU A 79 -15.55 -0.04 -3.60
CA GLU A 79 -16.99 -0.08 -3.82
C GLU A 79 -17.75 0.94 -2.95
N ALA A 80 -17.38 1.07 -1.67
CA ALA A 80 -17.94 2.10 -0.81
C ALA A 80 -17.69 3.51 -1.36
N CYS A 81 -16.48 3.77 -1.88
CA CYS A 81 -16.21 5.05 -2.54
C CYS A 81 -17.19 5.33 -3.69
N ARG A 82 -17.54 4.31 -4.50
CA ARG A 82 -18.51 4.45 -5.59
C ARG A 82 -19.93 4.72 -5.07
N ILE A 83 -20.38 3.92 -4.11
CA ILE A 83 -21.75 4.02 -3.57
C ILE A 83 -21.97 5.36 -2.89
N TYR A 84 -20.99 5.84 -2.15
CA TYR A 84 -21.05 7.10 -1.39
C TYR A 84 -20.60 8.31 -2.20
N ASN A 85 -20.44 8.18 -3.52
CA ASN A 85 -20.10 9.27 -4.44
C ASN A 85 -18.84 10.03 -4.04
N VAL A 86 -17.78 9.29 -3.62
CA VAL A 86 -16.48 9.88 -3.32
C VAL A 86 -15.92 10.54 -4.58
N GLU A 87 -15.58 11.82 -4.49
CA GLU A 87 -15.12 12.62 -5.63
C GLU A 87 -13.73 12.18 -6.11
N LYS A 88 -12.86 11.77 -5.17
CA LYS A 88 -11.48 11.36 -5.46
C LYS A 88 -11.02 10.23 -4.56
N LEU A 89 -10.51 9.15 -5.16
CA LEU A 89 -9.81 8.07 -4.47
C LEU A 89 -8.35 8.01 -4.93
N VAL A 90 -7.42 7.94 -3.98
CA VAL A 90 -6.02 7.55 -4.21
C VAL A 90 -5.78 6.21 -3.51
N CYS A 91 -5.55 5.14 -4.28
CA CYS A 91 -5.37 3.79 -3.77
C CYS A 91 -3.92 3.33 -3.89
N PHE A 92 -3.35 2.88 -2.79
CA PHE A 92 -1.98 2.38 -2.73
C PHE A 92 -1.87 0.94 -3.19
N LEU A 93 -1.18 0.73 -4.30
CA LEU A 93 -0.67 -0.57 -4.73
C LEU A 93 0.71 -0.85 -4.09
N SER A 94 1.57 -1.56 -4.79
CA SER A 94 2.95 -1.86 -4.39
C SER A 94 3.75 -2.25 -5.63
N THR A 95 5.05 -2.08 -5.65
CA THR A 95 5.92 -2.59 -6.74
C THR A 95 5.87 -4.12 -6.90
N CYS A 96 5.33 -4.86 -5.92
CA CYS A 96 5.03 -6.29 -6.08
C CYS A 96 4.06 -6.61 -7.22
N VAL A 97 3.29 -5.62 -7.71
CA VAL A 97 2.37 -5.81 -8.87
C VAL A 97 3.10 -6.05 -10.19
N PHE A 98 4.37 -5.73 -10.29
CA PHE A 98 5.15 -5.97 -11.50
C PHE A 98 5.50 -7.46 -11.67
N PRO A 99 5.68 -7.93 -12.92
CA PRO A 99 6.16 -9.28 -13.18
C PRO A 99 7.55 -9.51 -12.58
N ASP A 100 7.82 -10.77 -12.18
CA ASP A 100 9.15 -11.19 -11.72
C ASP A 100 10.21 -11.00 -12.82
N ASN A 101 9.87 -11.44 -14.03
CA ASN A 101 10.71 -11.24 -15.22
C ASN A 101 10.22 -10.03 -16.00
N VAL A 102 10.77 -8.86 -15.70
CA VAL A 102 10.43 -7.62 -16.38
C VAL A 102 11.68 -6.80 -16.68
N GLU A 103 11.72 -6.19 -17.85
CA GLU A 103 12.82 -5.30 -18.27
C GLU A 103 12.74 -3.96 -17.51
N TYR A 104 13.87 -3.48 -17.03
CA TYR A 104 14.00 -2.17 -16.39
C TYR A 104 14.31 -1.06 -17.42
N PRO A 105 13.90 0.19 -17.16
CA PRO A 105 13.14 0.65 -15.98
C PRO A 105 11.70 0.14 -15.99
N LEU A 106 11.11 0.04 -14.77
CA LEU A 106 9.68 -0.26 -14.63
C LEU A 106 8.85 0.92 -15.14
N THR A 107 7.79 0.59 -15.86
CA THR A 107 6.76 1.56 -16.28
C THR A 107 5.39 0.96 -16.03
N GLU A 108 4.38 1.79 -15.86
CA GLU A 108 3.01 1.40 -15.52
C GLU A 108 2.42 0.38 -16.51
N LYS A 109 2.77 0.50 -17.79
CA LYS A 109 2.35 -0.42 -18.87
C LYS A 109 2.86 -1.87 -18.69
N LYS A 110 3.86 -2.07 -17.82
CA LYS A 110 4.46 -3.40 -17.60
C LYS A 110 3.76 -4.21 -16.50
N ILE A 111 2.79 -3.66 -15.78
CA ILE A 111 2.11 -4.32 -14.65
C ILE A 111 1.54 -5.69 -15.03
N HIS A 112 0.95 -5.82 -16.21
CA HIS A 112 0.23 -7.02 -16.64
C HIS A 112 1.00 -7.91 -17.63
N LEU A 113 2.31 -7.67 -17.86
CA LEU A 113 3.10 -8.42 -18.85
C LEU A 113 3.56 -9.81 -18.38
N GLY A 114 3.24 -10.22 -17.16
CA GLY A 114 3.63 -11.53 -16.64
C GLY A 114 3.20 -11.73 -15.20
N GLU A 115 3.64 -12.86 -14.64
CA GLU A 115 3.31 -13.25 -13.26
C GLU A 115 4.20 -12.52 -12.24
N PRO A 116 3.64 -12.11 -11.07
CA PRO A 116 4.42 -11.57 -9.97
C PRO A 116 5.38 -12.62 -9.39
N HIS A 117 6.38 -12.15 -8.63
CA HIS A 117 7.33 -13.02 -7.96
C HIS A 117 6.63 -14.06 -7.04
N ASN A 118 7.05 -15.33 -7.12
CA ASN A 118 6.41 -16.46 -6.44
C ASN A 118 6.33 -16.33 -4.91
N SER A 119 7.24 -15.59 -4.29
CA SER A 119 7.24 -15.43 -2.82
C SER A 119 6.05 -14.63 -2.28
N ASN A 120 5.46 -13.74 -3.08
CA ASN A 120 4.40 -12.82 -2.65
C ASN A 120 3.28 -12.64 -3.68
N TYR A 121 3.18 -13.56 -4.67
CA TYR A 121 2.19 -13.46 -5.73
C TYR A 121 0.74 -13.25 -5.25
N PRO A 122 0.28 -13.86 -4.13
CA PRO A 122 -1.11 -13.67 -3.70
C PRO A 122 -1.41 -12.22 -3.29
N TYR A 123 -0.49 -11.61 -2.55
CA TYR A 123 -0.56 -10.18 -2.21
C TYR A 123 -0.49 -9.30 -3.47
N ALA A 124 0.44 -9.61 -4.36
CA ALA A 124 0.62 -8.88 -5.60
C ALA A 124 -0.62 -8.92 -6.50
N TYR A 125 -1.26 -10.09 -6.65
CA TYR A 125 -2.52 -10.21 -7.39
C TYR A 125 -3.66 -9.45 -6.71
N ALA A 126 -3.77 -9.50 -5.38
CA ALA A 126 -4.78 -8.72 -4.67
C ALA A 126 -4.61 -7.20 -4.92
N LYS A 127 -3.39 -6.71 -4.96
CA LYS A 127 -3.08 -5.32 -5.31
C LYS A 127 -3.32 -5.02 -6.79
N ARG A 128 -2.98 -5.92 -7.72
CA ARG A 128 -3.34 -5.76 -9.14
C ARG A 128 -4.85 -5.65 -9.33
N MET A 129 -5.65 -6.48 -8.65
CA MET A 129 -7.10 -6.45 -8.78
C MET A 129 -7.70 -5.13 -8.29
N ALA A 130 -7.13 -4.50 -7.28
CA ALA A 130 -7.54 -3.15 -6.90
C ALA A 130 -7.33 -2.14 -8.04
N GLY A 131 -6.19 -2.21 -8.74
CA GLY A 131 -5.93 -1.39 -9.93
C GLY A 131 -6.93 -1.66 -11.06
N VAL A 132 -7.24 -2.95 -11.33
CA VAL A 132 -8.24 -3.36 -12.33
C VAL A 132 -9.63 -2.85 -11.96
N GLN A 133 -10.04 -2.96 -10.69
CA GLN A 133 -11.33 -2.45 -10.23
C GLN A 133 -11.43 -0.93 -10.41
N ILE A 134 -10.37 -0.20 -10.05
CA ILE A 134 -10.31 1.25 -10.24
C ILE A 134 -10.46 1.62 -11.71
N GLN A 135 -9.73 0.96 -12.60
CA GLN A 135 -9.82 1.21 -14.04
C GLN A 135 -11.24 0.93 -14.57
N ALA A 136 -11.80 -0.22 -14.24
CA ALA A 136 -13.17 -0.60 -14.65
C ALA A 136 -14.22 0.42 -14.17
N TYR A 137 -14.07 0.92 -12.92
CA TYR A 137 -15.00 1.90 -12.35
C TYR A 137 -14.83 3.29 -12.99
N ARG A 138 -13.61 3.67 -13.35
CA ARG A 138 -13.38 4.90 -14.14
C ARG A 138 -14.06 4.81 -15.50
N GLU A 139 -13.88 3.70 -16.22
CA GLU A 139 -14.45 3.49 -17.54
C GLU A 139 -15.98 3.44 -17.51
N GLN A 140 -16.56 2.72 -16.56
CA GLN A 140 -18.00 2.51 -16.49
C GLN A 140 -18.75 3.69 -15.86
N TYR A 141 -18.21 4.29 -14.81
CA TYR A 141 -18.92 5.28 -13.99
C TYR A 141 -18.33 6.70 -14.09
N GLY A 142 -17.23 6.90 -14.82
CA GLY A 142 -16.57 8.21 -14.95
C GLY A 142 -15.92 8.73 -13.68
N LEU A 143 -15.51 7.82 -12.76
CA LEU A 143 -15.00 8.19 -11.44
C LEU A 143 -13.54 8.67 -11.49
N ASN A 144 -13.20 9.65 -10.67
CA ASN A 144 -11.83 10.18 -10.57
C ASN A 144 -11.01 9.41 -9.53
N TYR A 145 -10.76 8.13 -9.78
CA TYR A 145 -9.98 7.24 -8.90
C TYR A 145 -8.62 6.95 -9.54
N VAL A 146 -7.57 6.90 -8.74
CA VAL A 146 -6.21 6.65 -9.22
C VAL A 146 -5.47 5.67 -8.32
N SER A 147 -4.64 4.84 -8.95
CA SER A 147 -3.71 3.95 -8.26
C SER A 147 -2.33 4.57 -8.19
N VAL A 148 -1.65 4.43 -7.05
CA VAL A 148 -0.25 4.80 -6.89
C VAL A 148 0.59 3.58 -6.53
N ILE A 149 1.80 3.49 -7.09
CA ILE A 149 2.70 2.35 -6.94
C ILE A 149 4.00 2.84 -6.29
N PRO A 150 4.04 2.93 -4.96
CA PRO A 150 5.25 3.35 -4.28
C PRO A 150 6.35 2.30 -4.38
N THR A 151 7.60 2.74 -4.46
CA THR A 151 8.78 1.92 -4.22
C THR A 151 8.87 1.52 -2.74
N ASN A 152 10.01 1.07 -2.22
CA ASN A 152 10.09 0.63 -0.83
C ASN A 152 10.02 1.84 0.10
N ILE A 153 8.91 1.99 0.78
CA ILE A 153 8.69 3.10 1.72
C ILE A 153 9.39 2.79 3.04
N TYR A 154 10.01 3.80 3.62
CA TYR A 154 10.62 3.74 4.96
C TYR A 154 10.35 5.03 5.73
N GLY A 155 10.43 4.97 7.05
CA GLY A 155 10.28 6.16 7.88
C GLY A 155 9.84 5.89 9.32
N PRO A 156 9.50 6.94 10.08
CA PRO A 156 8.94 6.80 11.42
C PRO A 156 7.64 5.98 11.40
N ASN A 157 7.41 5.23 12.47
CA ASN A 157 6.27 4.33 12.65
C ASN A 157 6.26 3.10 11.72
N ASP A 158 7.39 2.76 11.10
CA ASP A 158 7.54 1.48 10.40
C ASP A 158 7.64 0.31 11.37
N ASN A 159 7.56 -0.92 10.86
CA ASN A 159 7.76 -2.13 11.64
C ASN A 159 9.26 -2.44 11.79
N PHE A 160 9.82 -2.16 12.95
CA PHE A 160 11.23 -2.41 13.27
C PHE A 160 11.53 -3.85 13.73
N SER A 161 10.58 -4.80 13.62
CA SER A 161 10.83 -6.20 13.90
C SER A 161 11.94 -6.76 13.01
N ILE A 162 12.90 -7.48 13.60
CA ILE A 162 13.98 -8.10 12.84
C ILE A 162 13.43 -9.16 11.88
N ASP A 163 12.44 -9.95 12.33
CA ASP A 163 11.92 -11.09 11.57
C ASP A 163 10.82 -10.71 10.59
N ASN A 164 10.01 -9.70 10.91
CA ASN A 164 8.79 -9.35 10.17
C ASN A 164 8.81 -7.94 9.56
N GLY A 165 9.82 -7.14 9.87
CA GLY A 165 9.98 -5.79 9.32
C GLY A 165 10.52 -5.79 7.89
N HIS A 166 10.39 -4.64 7.24
CA HIS A 166 11.06 -4.40 5.97
C HIS A 166 12.57 -4.19 6.16
N VAL A 167 13.30 -4.16 5.06
CA VAL A 167 14.78 -4.19 5.11
C VAL A 167 15.41 -3.02 5.89
N ILE A 168 15.00 -1.77 5.64
CA ILE A 168 15.58 -0.61 6.33
C ILE A 168 15.29 -0.61 7.83
N PRO A 169 14.03 -0.73 8.31
CA PRO A 169 13.77 -0.73 9.74
C PRO A 169 14.41 -1.92 10.46
N SER A 170 14.44 -3.12 9.85
CA SER A 170 15.14 -4.28 10.42
C SER A 170 16.65 -4.03 10.56
N LEU A 171 17.29 -3.46 9.53
CA LEU A 171 18.70 -3.13 9.58
C LEU A 171 19.02 -2.07 10.64
N ILE A 172 18.19 -1.05 10.78
CA ILE A 172 18.33 -0.03 11.85
C ILE A 172 18.28 -0.71 13.22
N HIS A 173 17.30 -1.61 13.44
CA HIS A 173 17.18 -2.33 14.71
C HIS A 173 18.36 -3.24 14.98
N LYS A 174 18.81 -4.03 13.99
CA LYS A 174 20.01 -4.86 14.09
C LYS A 174 21.25 -4.04 14.41
N CYS A 175 21.46 -2.92 13.72
CA CYS A 175 22.60 -2.03 13.97
C CYS A 175 22.56 -1.46 15.40
N TYR A 176 21.39 -1.05 15.87
CA TYR A 176 21.22 -0.58 17.25
C TYR A 176 21.57 -1.66 18.27
N LEU A 177 21.08 -2.88 18.10
CA LEU A 177 21.37 -4.01 19.02
C LEU A 177 22.85 -4.42 18.97
N ALA A 178 23.47 -4.47 17.79
CA ALA A 178 24.90 -4.77 17.64
C ALA A 178 25.75 -3.76 18.43
N LYS A 179 25.41 -2.46 18.32
CA LYS A 179 26.07 -1.40 19.08
C LYS A 179 25.84 -1.56 20.59
N GLN A 180 24.64 -1.84 21.05
CA GLN A 180 24.29 -1.98 22.46
C GLN A 180 25.02 -3.18 23.10
N ASN A 181 25.10 -4.30 22.37
CA ASN A 181 25.68 -5.54 22.86
C ASN A 181 27.16 -5.71 22.55
N ASN A 182 27.77 -4.72 21.87
CA ASN A 182 29.15 -4.76 21.38
C ASN A 182 29.45 -6.02 20.55
N THR A 183 28.53 -6.36 19.64
CA THR A 183 28.59 -7.49 18.71
C THR A 183 28.73 -7.01 17.27
N GLU A 184 29.06 -7.92 16.36
CA GLU A 184 29.09 -7.61 14.92
C GLU A 184 27.70 -7.26 14.38
N PHE A 185 27.66 -6.34 13.43
CA PHE A 185 26.45 -5.98 12.69
C PHE A 185 26.28 -6.93 11.49
N GLU A 186 25.35 -7.85 11.60
CA GLU A 186 25.08 -8.86 10.56
C GLU A 186 24.03 -8.37 9.56
N VAL A 187 24.40 -8.35 8.27
CA VAL A 187 23.49 -8.09 7.14
C VAL A 187 23.25 -9.39 6.39
N TRP A 188 21.99 -9.81 6.31
CA TRP A 188 21.63 -11.06 5.63
C TRP A 188 21.67 -10.90 4.11
N GLY A 189 22.16 -11.96 3.43
CA GLY A 189 22.20 -12.04 1.98
C GLY A 189 23.51 -11.55 1.38
N SER A 190 23.53 -11.44 0.05
CA SER A 190 24.75 -11.14 -0.71
C SER A 190 25.08 -9.64 -0.81
N GLY A 191 24.18 -8.76 -0.42
CA GLY A 191 24.30 -7.31 -0.61
C GLY A 191 24.17 -6.84 -2.07
N LYS A 192 23.98 -7.75 -3.04
CA LYS A 192 23.92 -7.42 -4.47
C LYS A 192 22.59 -6.83 -4.95
N PRO A 193 21.39 -7.21 -4.40
CA PRO A 193 20.13 -6.70 -4.90
C PRO A 193 20.04 -5.18 -4.74
N LEU A 194 19.73 -4.50 -5.84
CA LEU A 194 19.43 -3.06 -5.83
C LEU A 194 17.96 -2.85 -5.46
N ARG A 195 17.69 -1.83 -4.67
CA ARG A 195 16.34 -1.44 -4.27
C ARG A 195 16.25 0.08 -4.26
N GLU A 196 15.10 0.56 -4.68
CA GLU A 196 14.75 1.96 -4.61
C GLU A 196 13.92 2.21 -3.35
N PHE A 197 14.21 3.30 -2.65
CA PHE A 197 13.57 3.63 -1.39
C PHE A 197 13.03 5.06 -1.42
N ILE A 198 11.86 5.26 -0.83
CA ILE A 198 11.25 6.58 -0.70
C ILE A 198 10.82 6.84 0.76
N TYR A 199 11.03 8.06 1.23
CA TYR A 199 10.71 8.45 2.60
C TYR A 199 9.19 8.67 2.77
N SER A 200 8.62 8.18 3.86
CA SER A 200 7.17 8.23 4.11
C SER A 200 6.58 9.64 4.09
N LYS A 201 7.32 10.66 4.55
CA LYS A 201 6.85 12.04 4.49
C LYS A 201 6.86 12.62 3.07
N ASP A 202 7.73 12.14 2.20
CA ASP A 202 7.73 12.57 0.80
C ASP A 202 6.59 11.88 0.05
N ILE A 203 6.34 10.59 0.30
CA ILE A 203 5.11 9.92 -0.15
C ILE A 203 3.87 10.70 0.26
N ALA A 204 3.80 11.16 1.51
CA ALA A 204 2.64 11.92 1.99
C ALA A 204 2.46 13.25 1.23
N LYS A 205 3.55 13.98 0.93
CA LYS A 205 3.51 15.21 0.14
C LYS A 205 3.02 14.94 -1.29
N ILE A 206 3.60 13.92 -1.96
CA ILE A 206 3.23 13.53 -3.31
C ILE A 206 1.76 13.08 -3.35
N THR A 207 1.33 12.25 -2.40
CA THR A 207 -0.07 11.78 -2.30
C THR A 207 -1.05 12.94 -2.16
N ASN A 208 -0.73 13.93 -1.32
CA ASN A 208 -1.56 15.13 -1.16
C ASN A 208 -1.62 15.97 -2.45
N TRP A 209 -0.53 16.01 -3.21
CA TRP A 209 -0.53 16.67 -4.51
C TRP A 209 -1.38 15.90 -5.53
N ILE A 210 -1.25 14.56 -5.59
CA ILE A 210 -2.05 13.68 -6.45
C ILE A 210 -3.54 13.83 -6.14
N LEU A 211 -3.91 13.84 -4.86
CA LEU A 211 -5.30 13.99 -4.43
C LEU A 211 -5.94 15.24 -5.01
N LYS A 212 -5.18 16.33 -5.14
CA LYS A 212 -5.67 17.64 -5.57
C LYS A 212 -5.56 17.89 -7.08
N ASN A 213 -4.55 17.32 -7.74
CA ASN A 213 -4.13 17.79 -9.05
C ASN A 213 -4.13 16.71 -10.15
N TYR A 214 -4.01 15.42 -9.78
CA TYR A 214 -3.84 14.38 -10.77
C TYR A 214 -5.18 13.77 -11.16
N THR A 215 -5.53 13.85 -12.44
CA THR A 215 -6.82 13.34 -12.99
C THR A 215 -6.63 12.29 -14.08
N ASP A 216 -5.39 12.02 -14.49
CA ASP A 216 -5.09 11.02 -15.50
C ASP A 216 -5.53 9.62 -15.04
N PRO A 217 -6.05 8.74 -15.92
CA PRO A 217 -6.43 7.38 -15.58
C PRO A 217 -5.24 6.45 -15.29
N GLU A 218 -4.06 6.76 -15.82
CA GLU A 218 -2.90 5.90 -15.64
C GLU A 218 -2.46 5.85 -14.17
N PRO A 219 -2.08 4.67 -13.65
CA PRO A 219 -1.42 4.59 -12.35
C PRO A 219 -0.10 5.37 -12.36
N ILE A 220 0.44 5.69 -11.19
CA ILE A 220 1.71 6.43 -11.06
C ILE A 220 2.68 5.64 -10.20
N ILE A 221 3.91 5.43 -10.69
CA ILE A 221 5.02 4.95 -9.87
C ILE A 221 5.55 6.11 -9.04
N LEU A 222 5.70 5.90 -7.73
CA LEU A 222 6.25 6.87 -6.78
C LEU A 222 7.62 6.40 -6.30
N SER A 223 8.68 7.11 -6.74
CA SER A 223 10.07 6.81 -6.43
C SER A 223 10.87 8.07 -6.10
#